data_f019de5ced4276f7fc451193d6a8e9ef
#
_entry.id   f019de5ced4276f7fc451193d6a8e9ef
#
_cell.length_a   1.000
_cell.length_b   1.000
_cell.length_c   1.000
_cell.angle_alpha   90.00
_cell.angle_beta   90.00
_cell.angle_gamma   90.00
#
_symmetry.space_group_name_H-M   'P 1'
#
loop_
_entity.id
_entity.type
_entity.pdbx_description
1 polymer ?
#
loop_
_entity_poly.entity_id
_entity_poly.type
_entity_poly.pdbx_seq_one_letter_code
_entity_poly.pdbx_strand_id
1 'polypeptide(L)'
;MLPLFLICLLADEGMWTYNQLPKDKAGITTEFLDNLRLASVQIAGGSGSFVSPNGLILTNQHLVTNCLGDHLKDGFYGELKCPGLTASVLLSIEESQKQCVDSCSVVKLFSGGRYDVYHFKTYNDIRLIFAPEQQVAFFGRERDSITYLRYGLDIAFLRAYENGKPAETPHYLKFSAEGVKEGDFVLAAGNPASTARSTTAAQLTFYRDTALPLILNRLMPRIKVLPEGPTLTALLSEYKIAAGKLIGLRDDRLVARKTIFEGKIRHAVERDPALGMAGGKVWDQVATAYKNWAPFEKSYQILEGSPAPGSSLFRIARQKVRSEPVDEGVAINEPVEILMLTSYLDELQKLGDKETPIKKILDGKTPQQAAEAYVKTNTVQELATLLEPAAKKLKKKHDDMIQSLDTSALEKIAQYRFRLFGAAEYPDATSTPRVEFGTVKGYVDRAGVAVPFAATFSGLFYRANDAGPYSVPKQWIDARTILNVVTPLDFVSTCDIGGGDYGSPVVNRAGELVGVTFDGNLESLPDTYLYTSEGARGVHVAAQGIVEALEKVYKAEALVRELKSSPQPVASSQD
;
A
#
# COMPACT_ATOMS: atom_id res chain seq x y z
N MET A 1 -5.80 -36.02 -20.71
CA MET A 1 -4.72 -35.38 -19.94
C MET A 1 -4.18 -34.22 -20.77
N LEU A 2 -4.61 -33.00 -20.50
CA LEU A 2 -3.94 -31.83 -21.06
C LEU A 2 -2.54 -31.75 -20.44
N PRO A 3 -1.48 -31.50 -21.23
CA PRO A 3 -0.20 -31.16 -20.63
C PRO A 3 -0.40 -29.89 -19.81
N LEU A 4 -0.17 -29.98 -18.51
CA LEU A 4 0.01 -28.82 -17.65
C LEU A 4 1.17 -27.99 -18.24
N PHE A 5 0.85 -27.01 -19.09
CA PHE A 5 1.80 -25.96 -19.37
C PHE A 5 1.98 -25.22 -18.05
N LEU A 6 3.05 -25.57 -17.37
CA LEU A 6 3.59 -24.84 -16.24
C LEU A 6 3.64 -23.38 -16.68
N ILE A 7 2.64 -22.59 -16.25
CA ILE A 7 2.77 -21.15 -16.29
C ILE A 7 3.97 -20.93 -15.38
N CYS A 8 5.10 -20.52 -15.95
CA CYS A 8 6.26 -20.14 -15.19
C CYS A 8 5.83 -18.89 -14.41
N LEU A 9 5.23 -19.07 -13.22
CA LEU A 9 5.19 -18.03 -12.23
C LEU A 9 6.64 -17.61 -12.10
N LEU A 10 6.92 -16.32 -12.22
CA LEU A 10 8.24 -15.79 -11.89
C LEU A 10 8.56 -16.32 -10.50
N ALA A 11 9.81 -16.71 -10.26
CA ALA A 11 10.18 -17.42 -9.03
C ALA A 11 9.72 -16.68 -7.77
N ASP A 12 9.66 -15.34 -7.82
CA ASP A 12 9.38 -14.44 -6.70
C ASP A 12 7.95 -13.85 -6.76
N GLU A 13 7.07 -14.31 -7.67
CA GLU A 13 5.72 -13.77 -7.79
C GLU A 13 4.78 -14.40 -6.76
N GLY A 14 4.02 -13.56 -6.06
CA GLY A 14 2.82 -13.95 -5.33
C GLY A 14 2.77 -13.47 -3.89
N MET A 15 1.57 -13.01 -3.52
CA MET A 15 1.15 -12.70 -2.14
C MET A 15 0.38 -13.91 -1.60
N TRP A 16 1.10 -14.93 -1.15
CA TRP A 16 0.56 -16.24 -0.79
C TRP A 16 -0.15 -16.22 0.57
N THR A 17 -1.24 -16.96 0.69
CA THR A 17 -1.77 -17.30 2.00
C THR A 17 -0.85 -18.31 2.69
N TYR A 18 -0.77 -18.28 4.02
CA TYR A 18 0.15 -19.17 4.79
C TYR A 18 -0.09 -20.67 4.52
N ASN A 19 -1.33 -21.08 4.29
CA ASN A 19 -1.71 -22.47 3.99
C ASN A 19 -1.50 -22.87 2.52
N GLN A 20 -1.20 -21.93 1.62
CA GLN A 20 -1.01 -22.20 0.18
C GLN A 20 0.39 -21.84 -0.32
N LEU A 21 1.28 -21.34 0.54
CA LEU A 21 2.65 -21.03 0.14
C LEU A 21 3.33 -22.28 -0.42
N PRO A 22 3.97 -22.21 -1.60
CA PRO A 22 4.71 -23.35 -2.17
C PRO A 22 6.03 -23.57 -1.41
N LYS A 23 5.93 -24.20 -0.21
CA LYS A 23 7.05 -24.40 0.73
C LYS A 23 8.28 -25.02 0.11
N ASP A 24 8.11 -26.01 -0.78
CA ASP A 24 9.22 -26.66 -1.47
C ASP A 24 10.00 -25.69 -2.36
N LYS A 25 9.31 -24.76 -3.05
CA LYS A 25 9.97 -23.72 -3.85
C LYS A 25 10.69 -22.71 -2.97
N ALA A 26 10.11 -22.31 -1.86
CA ALA A 26 10.72 -21.41 -0.90
C ALA A 26 11.83 -22.07 -0.08
N GLY A 27 11.86 -23.42 0.00
CA GLY A 27 12.86 -24.18 0.78
C GLY A 27 12.75 -23.91 2.28
N ILE A 28 11.51 -23.84 2.81
CA ILE A 28 11.20 -23.54 4.22
C ILE A 28 10.39 -24.66 4.87
N THR A 29 10.51 -24.80 6.19
CA THR A 29 9.76 -25.79 6.97
C THR A 29 8.40 -25.23 7.44
N THR A 30 7.54 -26.12 7.91
CA THR A 30 6.25 -25.72 8.50
C THR A 30 6.47 -24.93 9.78
N GLU A 31 7.40 -25.37 10.63
CA GLU A 31 7.74 -24.69 11.89
C GLU A 31 8.26 -23.25 11.65
N PHE A 32 9.08 -23.06 10.62
CA PHE A 32 9.52 -21.73 10.20
C PHE A 32 8.32 -20.85 9.84
N LEU A 33 7.41 -21.36 9.00
CA LEU A 33 6.24 -20.62 8.54
C LEU A 33 5.27 -20.31 9.68
N ASP A 34 5.06 -21.24 10.61
CA ASP A 34 4.23 -21.06 11.79
C ASP A 34 4.84 -20.02 12.75
N ASN A 35 6.14 -20.04 12.99
CA ASN A 35 6.79 -19.01 13.79
C ASN A 35 6.67 -17.63 13.13
N LEU A 36 6.90 -17.53 11.82
CA LEU A 36 6.74 -16.28 11.07
C LEU A 36 5.30 -15.75 11.16
N ARG A 37 4.28 -16.62 10.99
CA ARG A 37 2.87 -16.29 11.11
C ARG A 37 2.50 -15.78 12.51
N LEU A 38 2.94 -16.47 13.55
CA LEU A 38 2.62 -16.16 14.95
C LEU A 38 3.42 -14.96 15.48
N ALA A 39 4.56 -14.65 14.87
CA ALA A 39 5.33 -13.44 15.17
C ALA A 39 4.83 -12.20 14.41
N SER A 40 4.13 -12.38 13.28
CA SER A 40 3.61 -11.27 12.47
C SER A 40 2.31 -10.73 13.03
N VAL A 41 2.13 -9.41 12.98
CA VAL A 41 0.91 -8.74 13.48
C VAL A 41 0.34 -7.79 12.43
N GLN A 42 -0.98 -7.67 12.41
CA GLN A 42 -1.69 -6.59 11.73
C GLN A 42 -1.85 -5.42 12.69
N ILE A 43 -1.47 -4.21 12.29
CA ILE A 43 -1.51 -3.02 13.13
C ILE A 43 -1.76 -1.76 12.30
N ALA A 44 -2.63 -0.86 12.77
CA ALA A 44 -2.88 0.45 12.18
C ALA A 44 -3.15 0.46 10.66
N GLY A 45 -3.75 -0.59 10.12
CA GLY A 45 -3.97 -0.73 8.66
C GLY A 45 -2.74 -1.16 7.86
N GLY A 46 -1.65 -1.50 8.53
CA GLY A 46 -0.42 -2.07 8.00
C GLY A 46 0.00 -3.33 8.78
N SER A 47 1.28 -3.53 8.90
CA SER A 47 1.90 -4.74 9.44
C SER A 47 2.93 -4.43 10.52
N GLY A 48 3.37 -5.45 11.25
CA GLY A 48 4.45 -5.41 12.22
C GLY A 48 4.86 -6.81 12.63
N SER A 49 5.80 -6.92 13.55
CA SER A 49 6.19 -8.20 14.12
C SER A 49 6.64 -8.09 15.57
N PHE A 50 6.39 -9.13 16.35
CA PHE A 50 7.04 -9.30 17.64
C PHE A 50 8.53 -9.54 17.44
N VAL A 51 9.34 -8.82 18.21
CA VAL A 51 10.82 -8.87 18.15
C VAL A 51 11.46 -9.19 19.51
N SER A 52 10.64 -9.50 20.51
CA SER A 52 11.08 -10.02 21.81
C SER A 52 9.99 -10.88 22.45
N PRO A 53 10.32 -11.71 23.46
CA PRO A 53 9.35 -12.50 24.19
C PRO A 53 8.43 -11.68 25.11
N ASN A 54 8.66 -10.37 25.24
CA ASN A 54 7.97 -9.48 26.16
C ASN A 54 7.04 -8.49 25.41
N GLY A 55 6.39 -8.92 24.34
CA GLY A 55 5.40 -8.15 23.61
C GLY A 55 5.94 -6.96 22.81
N LEU A 56 7.25 -6.85 22.60
CA LEU A 56 7.84 -5.76 21.81
C LEU A 56 7.54 -5.97 20.33
N ILE A 57 6.91 -4.98 19.70
CA ILE A 57 6.51 -4.99 18.29
C ILE A 57 7.35 -3.97 17.53
N LEU A 58 7.88 -4.35 16.37
CA LEU A 58 8.48 -3.46 15.39
C LEU A 58 7.51 -3.23 14.24
N THR A 59 7.34 -1.96 13.85
CA THR A 59 6.52 -1.50 12.72
C THR A 59 7.10 -0.21 12.14
N ASN A 60 6.38 0.49 11.26
CA ASN A 60 6.81 1.81 10.74
C ASN A 60 6.30 2.97 11.60
N GLN A 61 7.07 4.07 11.62
CA GLN A 61 6.67 5.31 12.29
C GLN A 61 5.41 5.91 11.65
N HIS A 62 5.31 5.92 10.33
CA HIS A 62 4.17 6.53 9.65
C HIS A 62 2.82 5.86 9.97
N LEU A 63 2.80 4.59 10.39
CA LEU A 63 1.60 3.88 10.82
C LEU A 63 1.11 4.32 12.20
N VAL A 64 1.98 4.92 13.02
CA VAL A 64 1.68 5.29 14.41
C VAL A 64 1.74 6.81 14.67
N THR A 65 1.68 7.62 13.61
CA THR A 65 1.73 9.09 13.69
C THR A 65 0.66 9.67 14.60
N ASN A 66 -0.54 9.10 14.62
CA ASN A 66 -1.64 9.53 15.51
C ASN A 66 -1.31 9.28 17.00
N CYS A 67 -0.54 8.25 17.31
CA CYS A 67 -0.08 7.99 18.67
C CYS A 67 1.06 8.94 19.06
N LEU A 68 1.95 9.26 18.12
CA LEU A 68 3.06 10.20 18.36
C LEU A 68 2.59 11.62 18.67
N GLY A 69 1.54 12.10 18.00
CA GLY A 69 1.04 13.46 18.22
C GLY A 69 2.16 14.51 18.14
N ASP A 70 2.32 15.30 19.20
CA ASP A 70 3.35 16.36 19.26
C ASP A 70 4.79 15.83 19.25
N HIS A 71 5.01 14.56 19.60
CA HIS A 71 6.34 13.92 19.55
C HIS A 71 6.83 13.60 18.13
N LEU A 72 5.98 13.74 17.12
CA LEU A 72 6.33 13.44 15.73
C LEU A 72 7.57 14.22 15.25
N LYS A 73 7.74 15.45 15.73
CA LYS A 73 8.86 16.32 15.35
C LYS A 73 10.18 15.93 16.03
N ASP A 74 10.12 15.58 17.31
CA ASP A 74 11.31 15.42 18.15
C ASP A 74 11.67 13.96 18.41
N GLY A 75 10.84 13.02 17.90
CA GLY A 75 10.95 11.60 18.21
C GLY A 75 10.46 11.28 19.62
N PHE A 76 10.46 9.99 19.97
CA PHE A 76 10.03 9.52 21.28
C PHE A 76 10.84 8.31 21.75
N TYR A 77 11.23 8.31 23.02
CA TYR A 77 11.76 7.14 23.70
C TYR A 77 11.25 7.12 25.15
N GLY A 78 10.44 6.12 25.48
CA GLY A 78 9.78 6.01 26.79
C GLY A 78 8.64 5.00 26.74
N GLU A 79 7.52 5.33 27.39
CA GLU A 79 6.28 4.55 27.32
C GLU A 79 5.09 5.50 27.20
N LEU A 80 4.37 5.42 26.09
CA LEU A 80 3.21 6.25 25.79
C LEU A 80 2.05 5.36 25.33
N LYS A 81 0.91 5.43 26.02
CA LYS A 81 -0.29 4.68 25.63
C LYS A 81 -0.87 5.19 24.32
N CYS A 82 -1.23 4.26 23.41
CA CYS A 82 -1.82 4.56 22.10
C CYS A 82 -3.32 4.17 22.09
N PRO A 83 -4.24 5.04 22.55
CA PRO A 83 -5.66 4.70 22.62
C PRO A 83 -6.22 4.33 21.23
N GLY A 84 -6.97 3.23 21.18
CA GLY A 84 -7.61 2.76 19.95
C GLY A 84 -6.69 1.98 19.01
N LEU A 85 -5.37 1.95 19.26
CA LEU A 85 -4.47 1.10 18.50
C LEU A 85 -4.57 -0.35 18.97
N THR A 86 -4.67 -1.28 18.02
CA THR A 86 -4.72 -2.73 18.28
C THR A 86 -3.68 -3.46 17.46
N ALA A 87 -3.23 -4.62 17.95
CA ALA A 87 -2.36 -5.52 17.21
C ALA A 87 -2.99 -6.92 17.17
N SER A 88 -3.20 -7.47 15.98
CA SER A 88 -3.85 -8.77 15.78
C SER A 88 -2.90 -9.79 15.16
N VAL A 89 -2.81 -10.97 15.75
CA VAL A 89 -2.01 -12.12 15.33
C VAL A 89 -2.90 -13.17 14.70
N LEU A 90 -2.54 -13.69 13.53
CA LEU A 90 -3.24 -14.83 12.92
C LEU A 90 -2.85 -16.13 13.62
N LEU A 91 -3.78 -16.73 14.37
CA LEU A 91 -3.55 -17.97 15.10
C LEU A 91 -3.68 -19.23 14.23
N SER A 92 -4.74 -19.28 13.41
CA SER A 92 -5.00 -20.43 12.55
C SER A 92 -5.87 -20.06 11.36
N ILE A 93 -5.86 -20.93 10.36
CA ILE A 93 -6.70 -20.85 9.15
C ILE A 93 -7.49 -22.15 9.05
N GLU A 94 -8.82 -22.06 9.03
CA GLU A 94 -9.72 -23.17 8.70
C GLU A 94 -10.12 -23.08 7.23
N GLU A 95 -9.73 -24.09 6.47
CA GLU A 95 -9.94 -24.12 5.02
C GLU A 95 -11.38 -24.44 4.65
N SER A 96 -11.84 -23.80 3.57
CA SER A 96 -13.15 -24.05 2.95
C SER A 96 -14.35 -23.87 3.90
N GLN A 97 -14.23 -22.97 4.89
CA GLN A 97 -15.28 -22.62 5.85
C GLN A 97 -15.91 -21.28 5.53
N LYS A 98 -17.21 -21.14 5.82
CA LYS A 98 -17.99 -19.91 5.62
C LYS A 98 -18.64 -19.36 6.87
N GLN A 99 -18.44 -20.02 8.02
CA GLN A 99 -19.03 -19.62 9.29
C GLN A 99 -17.92 -19.30 10.28
N CYS A 100 -18.07 -18.18 10.94
CA CYS A 100 -17.17 -17.69 11.98
C CYS A 100 -18.00 -17.40 13.22
N VAL A 101 -17.59 -17.91 14.39
CA VAL A 101 -18.35 -17.76 15.64
C VAL A 101 -17.74 -16.70 16.54
N ASP A 102 -16.44 -16.79 16.88
CA ASP A 102 -15.77 -15.87 17.79
C ASP A 102 -14.33 -15.56 17.36
N SER A 103 -13.92 -14.30 17.50
CA SER A 103 -12.53 -13.83 17.26
C SER A 103 -11.94 -14.30 15.92
N CYS A 104 -12.77 -14.36 14.90
CA CYS A 104 -12.41 -14.82 13.56
C CYS A 104 -13.01 -13.94 12.47
N SER A 105 -12.56 -14.13 11.24
CA SER A 105 -13.14 -13.50 10.05
C SER A 105 -13.22 -14.48 8.90
N VAL A 106 -14.29 -14.37 8.10
CA VAL A 106 -14.42 -15.11 6.84
C VAL A 106 -13.68 -14.37 5.75
N VAL A 107 -12.63 -14.99 5.23
CA VAL A 107 -11.81 -14.42 4.15
C VAL A 107 -12.29 -14.98 2.81
N LYS A 108 -12.74 -14.08 1.93
CA LYS A 108 -13.15 -14.39 0.57
C LYS A 108 -11.91 -14.43 -0.33
N LEU A 109 -11.53 -15.61 -0.82
CA LEU A 109 -10.42 -15.84 -1.72
C LEU A 109 -10.90 -16.12 -3.14
N PHE A 110 -10.09 -15.78 -4.15
CA PHE A 110 -10.42 -15.97 -5.57
C PHE A 110 -11.81 -15.41 -5.93
N SER A 111 -12.13 -14.23 -5.38
CA SER A 111 -13.43 -13.56 -5.57
C SER A 111 -14.64 -14.46 -5.27
N GLY A 112 -14.51 -15.35 -4.29
CA GLY A 112 -15.56 -16.29 -3.86
C GLY A 112 -15.44 -17.70 -4.44
N GLY A 113 -14.36 -18.01 -5.13
CA GLY A 113 -14.01 -19.39 -5.53
C GLY A 113 -13.68 -20.26 -4.31
N ARG A 114 -13.17 -19.62 -3.23
CA ARG A 114 -12.87 -20.25 -1.95
C ARG A 114 -13.15 -19.29 -0.80
N TYR A 115 -13.48 -19.84 0.36
CA TYR A 115 -13.63 -19.12 1.63
C TYR A 115 -12.86 -19.86 2.71
N ASP A 116 -12.05 -19.12 3.47
CA ASP A 116 -11.34 -19.65 4.64
C ASP A 116 -11.72 -18.81 5.87
N VAL A 117 -11.67 -19.41 7.06
CA VAL A 117 -11.89 -18.70 8.33
C VAL A 117 -10.54 -18.50 9.01
N TYR A 118 -10.24 -17.23 9.30
CA TYR A 118 -9.00 -16.80 9.95
C TYR A 118 -9.30 -16.45 11.41
N HIS A 119 -8.62 -17.12 12.34
CA HIS A 119 -8.75 -16.88 13.79
C HIS A 119 -7.63 -15.96 14.26
N PHE A 120 -7.99 -14.94 15.06
CA PHE A 120 -7.06 -13.94 15.51
C PHE A 120 -7.01 -13.84 17.04
N LYS A 121 -5.83 -13.54 17.58
CA LYS A 121 -5.65 -12.96 18.90
C LYS A 121 -5.37 -11.48 18.76
N THR A 122 -6.16 -10.63 19.46
CA THR A 122 -6.02 -9.17 19.38
C THR A 122 -5.59 -8.61 20.74
N TYR A 123 -4.54 -7.81 20.73
CA TYR A 123 -4.05 -7.03 21.85
C TYR A 123 -4.61 -5.60 21.75
N ASN A 124 -5.23 -5.11 22.82
CA ASN A 124 -5.93 -3.81 22.84
C ASN A 124 -5.22 -2.73 23.69
N ASP A 125 -4.24 -3.09 24.51
CA ASP A 125 -3.36 -2.14 25.21
C ASP A 125 -2.00 -2.13 24.52
N ILE A 126 -1.85 -1.19 23.59
CA ILE A 126 -0.62 -0.99 22.84
C ILE A 126 0.02 0.33 23.29
N ARG A 127 1.33 0.30 23.53
CA ARG A 127 2.10 1.46 23.97
C ARG A 127 3.29 1.68 23.06
N LEU A 128 3.54 2.95 22.71
CA LEU A 128 4.72 3.36 21.98
C LEU A 128 5.92 3.34 22.94
N ILE A 129 7.01 2.74 22.48
CA ILE A 129 8.28 2.64 23.21
C ILE A 129 9.34 3.53 22.57
N PHE A 130 9.41 3.52 21.23
CA PHE A 130 10.40 4.33 20.50
C PHE A 130 9.86 4.67 19.12
N ALA A 131 10.13 5.89 18.68
CA ALA A 131 10.06 6.29 17.27
C ALA A 131 11.08 7.42 17.03
N PRO A 132 11.78 7.43 15.88
CA PRO A 132 12.67 8.54 15.52
C PRO A 132 11.88 9.79 15.17
N GLU A 133 12.56 10.90 14.95
CA GLU A 133 11.98 12.11 14.40
C GLU A 133 11.46 11.88 12.98
N GLN A 134 10.32 12.49 12.64
CA GLN A 134 9.75 12.41 11.29
C GLN A 134 10.74 12.82 10.20
N GLN A 135 11.64 13.75 10.54
CA GLN A 135 12.67 14.26 9.64
C GLN A 135 13.60 13.15 9.12
N VAL A 136 13.87 12.14 9.94
CA VAL A 136 14.70 10.98 9.59
C VAL A 136 13.85 9.81 9.11
N ALA A 137 12.72 9.56 9.75
CA ALA A 137 11.81 8.51 9.31
C ALA A 137 11.32 8.73 7.88
N PHE A 138 11.04 9.99 7.52
CA PHE A 138 10.59 10.39 6.19
C PHE A 138 11.60 11.35 5.52
N PHE A 139 12.88 10.98 5.52
CA PHE A 139 13.95 11.74 4.87
C PHE A 139 13.69 11.86 3.36
N GLY A 140 13.85 13.06 2.81
CA GLY A 140 13.48 13.39 1.43
C GLY A 140 11.98 13.67 1.25
N ARG A 141 11.17 13.34 2.26
CA ARG A 141 9.71 13.54 2.26
C ARG A 141 9.08 13.00 0.97
N GLU A 142 8.02 13.66 0.48
CA GLU A 142 7.32 13.25 -0.73
C GLU A 142 8.21 13.26 -1.98
N ARG A 143 9.32 14.00 -2.01
CA ARG A 143 10.24 13.99 -3.16
C ARG A 143 10.84 12.61 -3.42
N ASP A 144 11.15 11.89 -2.35
CA ASP A 144 11.77 10.57 -2.41
C ASP A 144 10.79 9.40 -2.13
N SER A 145 9.50 9.67 -1.83
CA SER A 145 8.51 8.59 -1.67
C SER A 145 8.36 7.78 -2.96
N ILE A 146 8.10 6.48 -2.81
CA ILE A 146 7.91 5.55 -3.94
C ILE A 146 9.11 5.60 -4.93
N THR A 147 10.31 5.82 -4.42
CA THR A 147 11.55 5.80 -5.22
C THR A 147 12.63 5.02 -4.49
N TYR A 148 13.71 4.71 -5.19
CA TYR A 148 14.93 4.18 -4.59
C TYR A 148 16.13 4.78 -5.36
N LEU A 149 17.20 5.26 -4.69
CA LEU A 149 17.65 5.05 -3.31
C LEU A 149 16.83 5.85 -2.29
N ARG A 150 16.49 5.17 -1.21
CA ARG A 150 15.88 5.76 0.00
C ARG A 150 16.91 5.81 1.13
N TYR A 151 16.67 6.70 2.11
CA TYR A 151 17.51 6.85 3.30
C TYR A 151 16.61 7.16 4.51
N GLY A 152 15.56 6.37 4.72
CA GLY A 152 14.55 6.59 5.74
C GLY A 152 14.68 5.62 6.91
N LEU A 153 14.75 6.10 8.15
CA LEU A 153 14.60 5.26 9.33
C LEU A 153 13.12 5.21 9.75
N ASP A 154 12.26 4.69 8.87
CA ASP A 154 10.82 4.62 9.12
C ASP A 154 10.47 3.41 9.98
N ILE A 155 10.74 3.53 11.28
CA ILE A 155 10.49 2.49 12.27
C ILE A 155 9.75 3.04 13.48
N ALA A 156 9.02 2.17 14.18
CA ALA A 156 8.53 2.41 15.52
C ALA A 156 8.56 1.10 16.33
N PHE A 157 8.92 1.20 17.60
CA PHE A 157 8.76 0.09 18.55
C PHE A 157 7.57 0.36 19.44
N LEU A 158 6.69 -0.61 19.49
CA LEU A 158 5.50 -0.63 20.34
C LEU A 158 5.61 -1.79 21.33
N ARG A 159 4.78 -1.80 22.35
CA ARG A 159 4.65 -2.96 23.26
C ARG A 159 3.19 -3.29 23.49
N ALA A 160 2.87 -4.55 23.29
CA ALA A 160 1.58 -5.10 23.65
C ALA A 160 1.55 -5.43 25.15
N TYR A 161 0.41 -5.15 25.80
CA TYR A 161 0.16 -5.41 27.19
C TYR A 161 -1.08 -6.29 27.38
N GLU A 162 -1.00 -7.20 28.34
CA GLU A 162 -2.13 -7.99 28.82
C GLU A 162 -2.18 -7.89 30.36
N ASN A 163 -3.35 -7.62 30.93
CA ASN A 163 -3.56 -7.52 32.39
C ASN A 163 -2.56 -6.54 33.08
N GLY A 164 -2.22 -5.44 32.39
CA GLY A 164 -1.32 -4.40 32.90
C GLY A 164 0.16 -4.75 32.91
N LYS A 165 0.56 -5.88 32.31
CA LYS A 165 1.96 -6.30 32.14
C LYS A 165 2.29 -6.46 30.66
N PRO A 166 3.57 -6.36 30.25
CA PRO A 166 4.00 -6.75 28.92
C PRO A 166 3.48 -8.14 28.57
N ALA A 167 2.93 -8.29 27.37
CA ALA A 167 2.39 -9.56 26.90
C ALA A 167 3.50 -10.60 26.71
N GLU A 168 3.23 -11.84 27.07
CA GLU A 168 4.12 -12.96 26.76
C GLU A 168 3.92 -13.37 25.30
N THR A 169 5.00 -13.28 24.51
CA THR A 169 5.01 -13.55 23.07
C THR A 169 6.12 -14.57 22.74
N PRO A 170 5.84 -15.88 22.88
CA PRO A 170 6.85 -16.93 22.66
C PRO A 170 7.32 -17.00 21.20
N HIS A 171 6.49 -16.56 20.26
CA HIS A 171 6.83 -16.43 18.87
C HIS A 171 7.23 -14.99 18.57
N TYR A 172 8.48 -14.79 18.19
CA TYR A 172 9.07 -13.50 17.84
C TYR A 172 10.25 -13.68 16.89
N LEU A 173 10.66 -12.61 16.23
CA LEU A 173 11.75 -12.61 15.27
C LEU A 173 13.00 -11.98 15.90
N LYS A 174 14.12 -12.70 15.84
CA LYS A 174 15.43 -12.18 16.26
C LYS A 174 16.02 -11.31 15.17
N PHE A 175 16.68 -10.24 15.57
CA PHE A 175 17.50 -9.46 14.65
C PHE A 175 18.69 -10.28 14.16
N SER A 176 18.90 -10.30 12.84
CA SER A 176 20.08 -10.93 12.25
C SER A 176 21.34 -10.16 12.62
N ALA A 177 22.37 -10.86 13.07
CA ALA A 177 23.68 -10.28 13.33
C ALA A 177 24.46 -9.98 12.03
N GLU A 178 24.21 -10.74 10.96
CA GLU A 178 24.93 -10.61 9.69
C GLU A 178 24.31 -9.62 8.72
N GLY A 179 23.01 -9.29 8.89
CA GLY A 179 22.25 -8.44 7.98
C GLY A 179 22.00 -9.08 6.61
N VAL A 180 21.99 -8.27 5.56
CA VAL A 180 21.66 -8.69 4.19
C VAL A 180 22.83 -8.50 3.22
N LYS A 181 22.90 -9.39 2.24
CA LYS A 181 23.82 -9.34 1.09
C LYS A 181 23.05 -9.50 -0.20
N GLU A 182 23.57 -8.99 -1.30
CA GLU A 182 23.00 -9.22 -2.62
C GLU A 182 22.94 -10.70 -2.95
N GLY A 183 21.79 -11.17 -3.39
CA GLY A 183 21.52 -12.58 -3.68
C GLY A 183 20.89 -13.36 -2.52
N ASP A 184 20.80 -12.79 -1.32
CA ASP A 184 20.15 -13.45 -0.19
C ASP A 184 18.65 -13.66 -0.47
N PHE A 185 18.18 -14.88 -0.17
CA PHE A 185 16.75 -15.18 -0.16
C PHE A 185 16.10 -14.57 1.08
N VAL A 186 14.94 -13.95 0.89
CA VAL A 186 14.15 -13.34 1.96
C VAL A 186 12.67 -13.65 1.81
N LEU A 187 11.96 -13.59 2.94
CA LEU A 187 10.49 -13.60 2.99
C LEU A 187 10.02 -12.34 3.70
N ALA A 188 8.96 -11.72 3.14
CA ALA A 188 8.19 -10.69 3.83
C ALA A 188 6.85 -11.28 4.28
N ALA A 189 6.33 -10.80 5.42
CA ALA A 189 5.08 -11.31 5.97
C ALA A 189 4.19 -10.14 6.41
N GLY A 190 3.14 -9.85 5.64
CA GLY A 190 2.34 -8.66 5.82
C GLY A 190 0.85 -8.82 5.58
N ASN A 191 0.19 -7.67 5.49
CA ASN A 191 -1.25 -7.58 5.24
C ASN A 191 -1.50 -6.69 4.01
N PRO A 192 -1.06 -7.14 2.81
CA PRO A 192 -1.15 -6.32 1.61
C PRO A 192 -2.58 -5.91 1.32
N ALA A 193 -2.76 -4.64 0.95
CA ALA A 193 -4.04 -4.11 0.49
C ALA A 193 -4.50 -4.83 -0.79
N SER A 194 -5.63 -4.43 -1.32
CA SER A 194 -6.21 -5.10 -2.49
C SER A 194 -5.31 -4.98 -3.73
N THR A 195 -5.03 -6.11 -4.36
CA THR A 195 -4.53 -6.16 -5.74
C THR A 195 -5.67 -6.33 -6.74
N ALA A 196 -5.39 -6.13 -8.01
CA ALA A 196 -6.35 -6.21 -9.11
C ALA A 196 -5.78 -7.07 -10.26
N ARG A 197 -5.23 -8.23 -9.93
CA ARG A 197 -4.57 -9.12 -10.90
C ARG A 197 -5.53 -9.89 -11.79
N SER A 198 -6.81 -9.89 -11.41
CA SER A 198 -7.89 -10.37 -12.26
C SER A 198 -8.36 -9.35 -13.31
N THR A 199 -7.88 -8.10 -13.26
CA THR A 199 -8.16 -7.05 -14.26
C THR A 199 -7.84 -7.52 -15.66
N THR A 200 -8.76 -7.30 -16.62
CA THR A 200 -8.60 -7.74 -18.01
C THR A 200 -7.67 -6.83 -18.81
N ALA A 201 -7.13 -7.33 -19.93
CA ALA A 201 -6.33 -6.53 -20.85
C ALA A 201 -7.10 -5.31 -21.40
N ALA A 202 -8.41 -5.43 -21.61
CA ALA A 202 -9.28 -4.32 -22.04
C ALA A 202 -9.37 -3.21 -20.98
N GLN A 203 -9.50 -3.57 -19.71
CA GLN A 203 -9.48 -2.60 -18.59
C GLN A 203 -8.11 -1.92 -18.49
N LEU A 204 -7.01 -2.66 -18.59
CA LEU A 204 -5.67 -2.07 -18.57
C LEU A 204 -5.47 -1.07 -19.71
N THR A 205 -5.97 -1.39 -20.90
CA THR A 205 -5.95 -0.47 -22.05
C THR A 205 -6.76 0.80 -21.76
N PHE A 206 -7.95 0.67 -21.16
CA PHE A 206 -8.75 1.83 -20.75
C PHE A 206 -8.04 2.68 -19.68
N TYR A 207 -7.41 2.07 -18.68
CA TYR A 207 -6.65 2.80 -17.66
C TYR A 207 -5.47 3.55 -18.28
N ARG A 208 -4.71 2.89 -19.18
CA ARG A 208 -3.57 3.48 -19.89
C ARG A 208 -3.97 4.64 -20.80
N ASP A 209 -5.02 4.47 -21.58
CA ASP A 209 -5.33 5.40 -22.68
C ASP A 209 -6.35 6.49 -22.28
N THR A 210 -7.12 6.27 -21.21
CA THR A 210 -8.21 7.16 -20.81
C THR A 210 -8.12 7.60 -19.36
N ALA A 211 -8.23 6.70 -18.38
CA ALA A 211 -8.42 7.09 -16.99
C ALA A 211 -7.19 7.77 -16.37
N LEU A 212 -6.02 7.14 -16.45
CA LEU A 212 -4.79 7.68 -15.84
C LEU A 212 -4.33 9.00 -16.48
N PRO A 213 -4.35 9.18 -17.82
CA PRO A 213 -4.06 10.48 -18.42
C PRO A 213 -5.00 11.59 -17.95
N LEU A 214 -6.29 11.30 -17.77
CA LEU A 214 -7.25 12.27 -17.24
C LEU A 214 -6.93 12.66 -15.80
N ILE A 215 -6.59 11.70 -14.93
CA ILE A 215 -6.16 11.95 -13.54
C ILE A 215 -4.95 12.89 -13.52
N LEU A 216 -3.90 12.56 -14.27
CA LEU A 216 -2.68 13.37 -14.33
C LEU A 216 -2.93 14.79 -14.83
N ASN A 217 -3.77 14.94 -15.87
CA ASN A 217 -4.15 16.25 -16.41
C ASN A 217 -4.95 17.10 -15.40
N ARG A 218 -5.65 16.47 -14.47
CA ARG A 218 -6.41 17.15 -13.39
C ARG A 218 -5.51 17.53 -12.21
N LEU A 219 -4.56 16.69 -11.85
CA LEU A 219 -3.66 16.91 -10.71
C LEU A 219 -2.63 18.00 -10.99
N MET A 220 -2.01 18.00 -12.17
CA MET A 220 -0.88 18.87 -12.49
C MET A 220 -1.18 20.38 -12.36
N PRO A 221 -2.31 20.93 -12.83
CA PRO A 221 -2.63 22.34 -12.62
C PRO A 221 -2.75 22.73 -11.15
N ARG A 222 -3.30 21.83 -10.30
CA ARG A 222 -3.43 22.04 -8.86
C ARG A 222 -2.08 22.05 -8.16
N ILE A 223 -1.25 21.07 -8.47
CA ILE A 223 0.11 20.94 -7.91
C ILE A 223 0.95 22.20 -8.18
N LYS A 224 0.80 22.80 -9.37
CA LYS A 224 1.59 23.99 -9.77
C LYS A 224 1.26 25.25 -8.98
N VAL A 225 0.06 25.37 -8.42
CA VAL A 225 -0.40 26.59 -7.76
C VAL A 225 -0.45 26.49 -6.24
N LEU A 226 -0.37 25.28 -5.70
CA LEU A 226 -0.46 25.07 -4.26
C LEU A 226 0.86 25.41 -3.55
N PRO A 227 0.79 26.09 -2.38
CA PRO A 227 1.94 26.24 -1.49
C PRO A 227 2.33 24.89 -0.87
N GLU A 228 3.55 24.82 -0.33
CA GLU A 228 3.97 23.66 0.47
C GLU A 228 3.01 23.40 1.64
N GLY A 229 2.66 22.15 1.85
CA GLY A 229 1.73 21.74 2.88
C GLY A 229 1.06 20.40 2.64
N PRO A 230 0.20 19.94 3.56
CA PRO A 230 -0.42 18.61 3.50
C PRO A 230 -1.18 18.35 2.20
N THR A 231 -1.92 19.35 1.69
CA THR A 231 -2.70 19.21 0.45
C THR A 231 -1.79 18.98 -0.76
N LEU A 232 -0.70 19.75 -0.88
CA LEU A 232 0.27 19.54 -1.96
C LEU A 232 0.92 18.15 -1.86
N THR A 233 1.33 17.74 -0.66
CA THR A 233 1.92 16.42 -0.40
C THR A 233 0.98 15.31 -0.86
N ALA A 234 -0.29 15.36 -0.50
CA ALA A 234 -1.28 14.38 -0.90
C ALA A 234 -1.46 14.30 -2.43
N LEU A 235 -1.54 15.47 -3.11
CA LEU A 235 -1.67 15.50 -4.57
C LEU A 235 -0.41 15.04 -5.30
N LEU A 236 0.79 15.30 -4.75
CA LEU A 236 2.04 14.80 -5.30
C LEU A 236 2.13 13.27 -5.20
N SER A 237 1.72 12.70 -4.07
CA SER A 237 1.64 11.24 -3.90
C SER A 237 0.68 10.62 -4.91
N GLU A 238 -0.53 11.16 -5.04
CA GLU A 238 -1.52 10.68 -6.01
C GLU A 238 -1.01 10.80 -7.46
N TYR A 239 -0.34 11.91 -7.78
CA TYR A 239 0.28 12.10 -9.09
C TYR A 239 1.36 11.05 -9.38
N LYS A 240 2.25 10.77 -8.42
CA LYS A 240 3.31 9.77 -8.57
C LYS A 240 2.72 8.37 -8.79
N ILE A 241 1.72 7.99 -8.00
CA ILE A 241 1.04 6.70 -8.14
C ILE A 241 0.40 6.58 -9.53
N ALA A 242 -0.35 7.58 -9.97
CA ALA A 242 -0.98 7.56 -11.29
C ALA A 242 0.05 7.55 -12.43
N ALA A 243 1.11 8.37 -12.31
CA ALA A 243 2.19 8.44 -13.30
C ALA A 243 2.96 7.12 -13.39
N GLY A 244 3.33 6.53 -12.25
CA GLY A 244 4.05 5.26 -12.21
C GLY A 244 3.23 4.11 -12.80
N LYS A 245 1.94 4.01 -12.44
CA LYS A 245 1.02 3.06 -13.08
C LYS A 245 0.93 3.28 -14.59
N LEU A 246 0.76 4.52 -15.05
CA LEU A 246 0.68 4.83 -16.48
C LEU A 246 1.97 4.48 -17.21
N ILE A 247 3.13 4.79 -16.64
CA ILE A 247 4.43 4.46 -17.22
C ILE A 247 4.57 2.94 -17.34
N GLY A 248 4.18 2.18 -16.31
CA GLY A 248 4.20 0.71 -16.37
C GLY A 248 3.25 0.14 -17.41
N LEU A 249 2.03 0.66 -17.49
CA LEU A 249 1.05 0.22 -18.50
C LEU A 249 1.44 0.61 -19.95
N ARG A 250 2.34 1.58 -20.13
CA ARG A 250 2.93 1.93 -21.43
C ARG A 250 4.09 1.02 -21.84
N ASP A 251 4.56 0.14 -20.95
CA ASP A 251 5.46 -0.94 -21.35
C ASP A 251 4.64 -2.00 -22.11
N ASP A 252 4.85 -2.06 -23.41
CA ASP A 252 4.12 -3.00 -24.29
C ASP A 252 4.33 -4.46 -23.89
N ARG A 253 5.47 -4.80 -23.27
CA ARG A 253 5.75 -6.16 -22.78
C ARG A 253 4.80 -6.56 -21.66
N LEU A 254 4.47 -5.64 -20.74
CA LEU A 254 3.56 -5.90 -19.62
C LEU A 254 2.15 -6.20 -20.14
N VAL A 255 1.61 -5.31 -20.98
CA VAL A 255 0.27 -5.47 -21.56
C VAL A 255 0.21 -6.72 -22.46
N ALA A 256 1.27 -6.99 -23.25
CA ALA A 256 1.34 -8.20 -24.05
C ALA A 256 1.33 -9.49 -23.22
N ARG A 257 2.12 -9.55 -22.13
CA ARG A 257 2.10 -10.69 -21.19
C ARG A 257 0.70 -10.91 -20.62
N LYS A 258 0.02 -9.84 -20.20
CA LYS A 258 -1.35 -9.91 -19.68
C LYS A 258 -2.33 -10.44 -20.74
N THR A 259 -2.24 -9.93 -21.97
CA THR A 259 -3.08 -10.37 -23.09
C THR A 259 -2.87 -11.85 -23.42
N ILE A 260 -1.61 -12.31 -23.45
CA ILE A 260 -1.27 -13.72 -23.70
C ILE A 260 -1.82 -14.61 -22.58
N PHE A 261 -1.64 -14.20 -21.33
CA PHE A 261 -2.13 -14.94 -20.16
C PHE A 261 -3.66 -15.04 -20.16
N GLU A 262 -4.35 -13.92 -20.36
CA GLU A 262 -5.81 -13.86 -20.51
C GLU A 262 -6.30 -14.78 -21.66
N GLY A 263 -5.64 -14.73 -22.81
CA GLY A 263 -5.97 -15.59 -23.94
C GLY A 263 -5.86 -17.07 -23.63
N LYS A 264 -4.85 -17.49 -22.86
CA LYS A 264 -4.69 -18.87 -22.39
C LYS A 264 -5.83 -19.31 -21.47
N ILE A 265 -6.19 -18.45 -20.49
CA ILE A 265 -7.31 -18.73 -19.57
C ILE A 265 -8.61 -18.85 -20.36
N ARG A 266 -8.91 -17.85 -21.20
CA ARG A 266 -10.11 -17.83 -22.04
C ARG A 266 -10.23 -19.09 -22.89
N HIS A 267 -9.17 -19.49 -23.56
CA HIS A 267 -9.14 -20.70 -24.37
C HIS A 267 -9.39 -21.98 -23.54
N ALA A 268 -8.81 -22.05 -22.33
CA ALA A 268 -9.06 -23.19 -21.43
C ALA A 268 -10.52 -23.21 -20.94
N VAL A 269 -11.10 -22.07 -20.61
CA VAL A 269 -12.51 -21.92 -20.21
C VAL A 269 -13.46 -22.35 -21.34
N GLU A 270 -13.20 -21.92 -22.57
CA GLU A 270 -14.03 -22.24 -23.74
C GLU A 270 -14.03 -23.76 -24.06
N ARG A 271 -12.98 -24.47 -23.67
CA ARG A 271 -12.86 -25.94 -23.83
C ARG A 271 -13.35 -26.74 -22.63
N ASP A 272 -13.61 -26.10 -21.51
CA ASP A 272 -14.15 -26.80 -20.33
C ASP A 272 -15.60 -27.22 -20.62
N PRO A 273 -15.95 -28.53 -20.51
CA PRO A 273 -17.29 -29.01 -20.83
C PRO A 273 -18.41 -28.39 -20.00
N ALA A 274 -18.09 -27.89 -18.78
CA ALA A 274 -19.07 -27.29 -17.89
C ALA A 274 -19.23 -25.75 -18.11
N LEU A 275 -18.24 -25.09 -18.70
CA LEU A 275 -18.25 -23.65 -18.93
C LEU A 275 -18.53 -23.30 -20.40
N GLY A 276 -17.92 -24.01 -21.31
CA GLY A 276 -18.11 -23.88 -22.76
C GLY A 276 -17.86 -22.50 -23.31
N MET A 277 -18.27 -22.28 -24.56
CA MET A 277 -18.11 -20.97 -25.24
C MET A 277 -18.80 -19.79 -24.50
N ALA A 278 -19.82 -20.06 -23.69
CA ALA A 278 -20.50 -19.03 -22.93
C ALA A 278 -19.59 -18.44 -21.84
N GLY A 279 -18.67 -19.23 -21.27
CA GLY A 279 -17.70 -18.76 -20.29
C GLY A 279 -16.73 -17.72 -20.86
N GLY A 280 -16.28 -17.90 -22.12
CA GLY A 280 -15.38 -16.98 -22.81
C GLY A 280 -15.95 -15.59 -23.10
N LYS A 281 -17.28 -15.43 -23.11
CA LYS A 281 -17.94 -14.15 -23.41
C LYS A 281 -17.76 -13.08 -22.35
N VAL A 282 -17.36 -13.44 -21.15
CA VAL A 282 -17.18 -12.48 -20.04
C VAL A 282 -16.15 -11.39 -20.39
N TRP A 283 -15.06 -11.73 -21.06
CA TRP A 283 -14.03 -10.77 -21.48
C TRP A 283 -14.55 -9.81 -22.54
N ASP A 284 -15.38 -10.26 -23.48
CA ASP A 284 -15.99 -9.43 -24.52
C ASP A 284 -17.01 -8.45 -23.92
N GLN A 285 -17.74 -8.89 -22.90
CA GLN A 285 -18.66 -8.02 -22.14
C GLN A 285 -17.91 -6.89 -21.46
N VAL A 286 -16.81 -7.19 -20.76
CA VAL A 286 -15.96 -6.19 -20.13
C VAL A 286 -15.39 -5.21 -21.15
N ALA A 287 -14.80 -5.71 -22.24
CA ALA A 287 -14.22 -4.87 -23.30
C ALA A 287 -15.28 -3.91 -23.91
N THR A 288 -16.49 -4.41 -24.18
CA THR A 288 -17.60 -3.62 -24.72
C THR A 288 -18.05 -2.54 -23.73
N ALA A 289 -18.19 -2.86 -22.45
CA ALA A 289 -18.61 -1.92 -21.42
C ALA A 289 -17.61 -0.77 -21.28
N TYR A 290 -16.33 -1.06 -21.18
CA TYR A 290 -15.29 -0.02 -21.05
C TYR A 290 -15.17 0.86 -22.29
N LYS A 291 -15.30 0.28 -23.49
CA LYS A 291 -15.38 1.04 -24.74
C LYS A 291 -16.56 2.02 -24.73
N ASN A 292 -17.73 1.56 -24.30
CA ASN A 292 -18.95 2.38 -24.24
C ASN A 292 -18.91 3.42 -23.10
N TRP A 293 -18.13 3.14 -22.04
CA TRP A 293 -17.97 4.05 -20.91
C TRP A 293 -16.96 5.18 -21.18
N ALA A 294 -15.90 4.93 -21.94
CA ALA A 294 -14.79 5.88 -22.17
C ALA A 294 -15.21 7.33 -22.46
N PRO A 295 -16.28 7.63 -23.24
CA PRO A 295 -16.73 9.00 -23.47
C PRO A 295 -17.24 9.73 -22.22
N PHE A 296 -17.63 9.02 -21.16
CA PHE A 296 -18.17 9.58 -19.92
C PHE A 296 -17.13 9.73 -18.81
N GLU A 297 -15.97 9.09 -18.96
CA GLU A 297 -14.94 9.01 -17.92
C GLU A 297 -14.50 10.38 -17.43
N LYS A 298 -14.27 11.35 -18.33
CA LYS A 298 -13.88 12.71 -17.96
C LYS A 298 -14.90 13.38 -17.04
N SER A 299 -16.18 13.35 -17.41
CA SER A 299 -17.25 13.94 -16.62
C SER A 299 -17.41 13.21 -15.28
N TYR A 300 -17.25 11.88 -15.29
CA TYR A 300 -17.32 11.07 -14.08
C TYR A 300 -16.18 11.42 -13.10
N GLN A 301 -14.95 11.49 -13.56
CA GLN A 301 -13.82 11.88 -12.70
C GLN A 301 -13.97 13.27 -12.10
N ILE A 302 -14.56 14.22 -12.84
CA ILE A 302 -14.79 15.57 -12.33
C ILE A 302 -15.92 15.61 -11.31
N LEU A 303 -17.02 14.89 -11.54
CA LEU A 303 -18.23 14.96 -10.71
C LEU A 303 -18.23 13.96 -9.55
N GLU A 304 -17.69 12.74 -9.74
CA GLU A 304 -17.80 11.64 -8.80
C GLU A 304 -16.47 10.95 -8.51
N GLY A 305 -15.51 10.99 -9.44
CA GLY A 305 -14.28 10.21 -9.36
C GLY A 305 -13.25 10.77 -8.39
N SER A 306 -12.21 10.00 -8.19
CA SER A 306 -10.97 10.42 -7.53
C SER A 306 -9.95 10.85 -8.61
N PRO A 307 -9.07 11.83 -8.35
CA PRO A 307 -9.07 12.62 -7.12
C PRO A 307 -10.33 13.46 -7.00
N ALA A 308 -10.95 13.38 -5.84
CA ALA A 308 -12.01 14.32 -5.50
C ALA A 308 -11.55 15.75 -5.83
N PRO A 309 -12.43 16.74 -5.89
CA PRO A 309 -12.05 18.12 -6.23
C PRO A 309 -10.90 18.70 -5.38
N GLY A 310 -10.40 17.96 -4.39
CA GLY A 310 -9.27 18.32 -3.53
C GLY A 310 -9.60 19.43 -2.52
N SER A 311 -10.76 20.10 -2.64
CA SER A 311 -11.26 21.05 -1.67
C SER A 311 -11.93 20.30 -0.52
N SER A 312 -11.42 20.49 0.70
CA SER A 312 -12.00 19.93 1.92
C SER A 312 -13.39 20.49 2.19
N LEU A 313 -13.59 21.78 1.97
CA LEU A 313 -14.90 22.42 2.11
C LEU A 313 -15.94 21.80 1.18
N PHE A 314 -15.59 21.57 -0.10
CA PHE A 314 -16.51 20.96 -1.04
C PHE A 314 -16.81 19.49 -0.68
N ARG A 315 -15.81 18.73 -0.23
CA ARG A 315 -15.98 17.35 0.24
C ARG A 315 -16.96 17.29 1.41
N ILE A 316 -16.73 18.12 2.43
CA ILE A 316 -17.62 18.24 3.60
C ILE A 316 -19.04 18.65 3.18
N ALA A 317 -19.16 19.66 2.33
CA ALA A 317 -20.45 20.15 1.82
C ALA A 317 -21.22 19.04 1.09
N ARG A 318 -20.54 18.26 0.26
CA ARG A 318 -21.12 17.13 -0.47
C ARG A 318 -21.56 15.99 0.44
N GLN A 319 -20.75 15.66 1.47
CA GLN A 319 -21.12 14.69 2.50
C GLN A 319 -22.43 15.11 3.21
N LYS A 320 -22.55 16.40 3.59
CA LYS A 320 -23.79 16.94 4.17
C LYS A 320 -24.99 16.82 3.23
N VAL A 321 -24.83 17.18 1.95
CA VAL A 321 -25.90 17.05 0.93
C VAL A 321 -26.34 15.59 0.75
N ARG A 322 -25.44 14.64 0.93
CA ARG A 322 -25.70 13.20 0.80
C ARG A 322 -26.10 12.51 2.11
N SER A 323 -26.10 13.24 3.22
CA SER A 323 -26.31 12.67 4.56
C SER A 323 -25.29 11.57 4.91
N GLU A 324 -24.07 11.73 4.42
CA GLU A 324 -22.93 10.86 4.74
C GLU A 324 -22.22 11.36 6.01
N PRO A 325 -21.49 10.48 6.75
CA PRO A 325 -20.66 10.90 7.88
C PRO A 325 -19.68 12.01 7.49
N VAL A 326 -19.59 13.05 8.31
CA VAL A 326 -18.70 14.20 8.10
C VAL A 326 -17.50 14.08 9.01
N ASP A 327 -16.31 14.27 8.45
CA ASP A 327 -15.07 14.39 9.21
C ASP A 327 -14.95 15.83 9.74
N GLU A 328 -15.29 16.04 11.01
CA GLU A 328 -15.30 17.36 11.66
C GLU A 328 -13.89 17.85 12.06
N GLY A 329 -12.87 16.98 12.02
CA GLY A 329 -11.50 17.27 12.45
C GLY A 329 -10.61 17.91 11.37
N VAL A 330 -11.12 18.19 10.17
CA VAL A 330 -10.32 18.71 9.06
C VAL A 330 -9.98 20.18 9.26
N ALA A 331 -8.69 20.48 9.38
CA ALA A 331 -8.21 21.86 9.39
C ALA A 331 -8.44 22.53 8.02
N ILE A 332 -9.19 23.63 8.01
CA ILE A 332 -9.48 24.38 6.79
C ILE A 332 -8.45 25.51 6.63
N ASN A 333 -7.78 25.51 5.48
CA ASN A 333 -6.90 26.58 5.05
C ASN A 333 -7.59 27.34 3.91
N GLU A 334 -8.20 28.49 4.23
CA GLU A 334 -9.02 29.25 3.29
C GLU A 334 -8.31 29.58 1.96
N PRO A 335 -7.06 30.08 1.92
CA PRO A 335 -6.33 30.29 0.67
C PRO A 335 -6.20 29.02 -0.18
N VAL A 336 -5.91 27.87 0.43
CA VAL A 336 -5.80 26.58 -0.26
C VAL A 336 -7.16 26.16 -0.81
N GLU A 337 -8.23 26.30 -0.04
CA GLU A 337 -9.60 26.00 -0.47
C GLU A 337 -10.02 26.82 -1.69
N ILE A 338 -9.69 28.12 -1.72
CA ILE A 338 -9.97 28.99 -2.88
C ILE A 338 -9.21 28.48 -4.12
N LEU A 339 -7.93 28.15 -4.02
CA LEU A 339 -7.15 27.61 -5.15
C LEU A 339 -7.73 26.29 -5.67
N MET A 340 -8.11 25.39 -4.76
CA MET A 340 -8.68 24.10 -5.11
C MET A 340 -10.05 24.23 -5.76
N LEU A 341 -10.94 25.07 -5.21
CA LEU A 341 -12.24 25.37 -5.81
C LEU A 341 -12.12 26.09 -7.14
N THR A 342 -11.19 27.03 -7.29
CA THR A 342 -10.92 27.70 -8.57
C THR A 342 -10.59 26.68 -9.65
N SER A 343 -9.66 25.78 -9.36
CA SER A 343 -9.29 24.71 -10.29
C SER A 343 -10.46 23.79 -10.63
N TYR A 344 -11.31 23.47 -9.65
CA TYR A 344 -12.49 22.65 -9.85
C TYR A 344 -13.55 23.35 -10.71
N LEU A 345 -13.84 24.62 -10.45
CA LEU A 345 -14.78 25.41 -11.24
C LEU A 345 -14.30 25.62 -12.69
N ASP A 346 -13.00 25.74 -12.92
CA ASP A 346 -12.41 25.77 -14.26
C ASP A 346 -12.62 24.44 -15.01
N GLU A 347 -12.49 23.30 -14.34
CA GLU A 347 -12.82 21.99 -14.93
C GLU A 347 -14.31 21.88 -15.29
N LEU A 348 -15.20 22.32 -14.40
CA LEU A 348 -16.65 22.34 -14.64
C LEU A 348 -17.03 23.27 -15.80
N GLN A 349 -16.37 24.42 -15.91
CA GLN A 349 -16.57 25.35 -17.02
C GLN A 349 -16.19 24.71 -18.38
N LYS A 350 -15.11 23.92 -18.40
CA LYS A 350 -14.69 23.16 -19.58
C LYS A 350 -15.60 21.98 -19.94
N LEU A 351 -16.39 21.45 -18.99
CA LEU A 351 -17.46 20.49 -19.28
C LEU A 351 -18.68 21.17 -19.93
N GLY A 352 -19.01 22.38 -19.52
CA GLY A 352 -20.08 23.21 -20.07
C GLY A 352 -21.51 22.89 -19.53
N ASP A 353 -22.46 23.68 -19.94
CA ASP A 353 -23.85 23.65 -19.45
C ASP A 353 -24.61 22.34 -19.78
N LYS A 354 -24.15 21.56 -20.74
CA LYS A 354 -24.80 20.28 -21.08
C LYS A 354 -24.62 19.23 -19.98
N GLU A 355 -23.48 19.32 -19.29
CA GLU A 355 -23.08 18.36 -18.24
C GLU A 355 -23.42 18.89 -16.84
N THR A 356 -23.33 20.22 -16.63
CA THR A 356 -23.47 20.85 -15.31
C THR A 356 -24.14 22.23 -15.45
N PRO A 357 -24.84 22.74 -14.43
CA PRO A 357 -25.45 24.09 -14.47
C PRO A 357 -24.37 25.17 -14.24
N ILE A 358 -23.26 25.13 -15.01
CA ILE A 358 -22.07 25.96 -14.75
C ILE A 358 -22.35 27.46 -14.86
N LYS A 359 -23.23 27.91 -15.76
CA LYS A 359 -23.63 29.34 -15.86
C LYS A 359 -24.28 29.83 -14.58
N LYS A 360 -25.14 29.00 -13.96
CA LYS A 360 -25.78 29.32 -12.68
C LYS A 360 -24.77 29.30 -11.54
N ILE A 361 -23.80 28.36 -11.57
CA ILE A 361 -22.75 28.22 -10.56
C ILE A 361 -21.85 29.45 -10.59
N LEU A 362 -21.39 29.87 -11.75
CA LEU A 362 -20.49 31.02 -11.89
C LEU A 362 -21.19 32.37 -11.74
N ASP A 363 -22.45 32.45 -12.08
CA ASP A 363 -23.26 33.68 -11.95
C ASP A 363 -22.55 34.94 -12.55
N GLY A 364 -22.00 34.77 -13.76
CA GLY A 364 -21.28 35.83 -14.47
C GLY A 364 -19.85 36.10 -13.96
N LYS A 365 -19.38 35.38 -12.93
CA LYS A 365 -18.04 35.51 -12.35
C LYS A 365 -17.03 34.60 -13.07
N THR A 366 -15.74 34.92 -12.93
CA THR A 366 -14.68 33.98 -13.26
C THR A 366 -14.65 32.83 -12.26
N PRO A 367 -14.07 31.65 -12.59
CA PRO A 367 -13.88 30.55 -11.63
C PRO A 367 -13.25 31.00 -10.31
N GLN A 368 -12.22 31.86 -10.35
CA GLN A 368 -11.58 32.40 -9.16
C GLN A 368 -12.52 33.26 -8.32
N GLN A 369 -13.21 34.22 -8.94
CA GLN A 369 -14.16 35.11 -8.23
C GLN A 369 -15.33 34.32 -7.63
N ALA A 370 -15.78 33.28 -8.30
CA ALA A 370 -16.82 32.40 -7.78
C ALA A 370 -16.30 31.56 -6.59
N ALA A 371 -15.11 30.99 -6.69
CA ALA A 371 -14.48 30.23 -5.60
C ALA A 371 -14.29 31.10 -4.35
N GLU A 372 -13.76 32.32 -4.51
CA GLU A 372 -13.63 33.30 -3.42
C GLU A 372 -14.99 33.63 -2.79
N ALA A 373 -16.01 33.84 -3.60
CA ALA A 373 -17.35 34.13 -3.09
C ALA A 373 -17.90 32.96 -2.27
N TYR A 374 -17.86 31.71 -2.81
CA TYR A 374 -18.35 30.52 -2.10
C TYR A 374 -17.66 30.29 -0.77
N VAL A 375 -16.34 30.46 -0.71
CA VAL A 375 -15.56 30.27 0.53
C VAL A 375 -15.88 31.37 1.54
N LYS A 376 -15.80 32.64 1.14
CA LYS A 376 -16.00 33.79 2.04
C LYS A 376 -17.43 33.91 2.58
N THR A 377 -18.43 33.51 1.79
CA THR A 377 -19.84 33.52 2.22
C THR A 377 -20.29 32.21 2.88
N ASN A 378 -19.38 31.20 2.95
CA ASN A 378 -19.69 29.86 3.48
C ASN A 378 -20.86 29.17 2.75
N THR A 379 -20.98 29.38 1.43
CA THR A 379 -22.07 28.84 0.58
C THR A 379 -21.61 27.66 -0.30
N VAL A 380 -20.49 27.02 0.02
CA VAL A 380 -19.99 25.84 -0.72
C VAL A 380 -21.03 24.70 -0.77
N GLN A 381 -21.91 24.63 0.23
CA GLN A 381 -23.00 23.64 0.24
C GLN A 381 -24.03 23.88 -0.86
N GLU A 382 -24.27 25.12 -1.26
CA GLU A 382 -25.13 25.46 -2.39
C GLU A 382 -24.52 24.95 -3.70
N LEU A 383 -23.21 25.15 -3.88
CA LEU A 383 -22.47 24.58 -5.01
C LEU A 383 -22.63 23.06 -5.08
N ALA A 384 -22.43 22.36 -3.95
CA ALA A 384 -22.61 20.92 -3.88
C ALA A 384 -24.05 20.50 -4.24
N THR A 385 -25.04 21.22 -3.74
CA THR A 385 -26.47 20.98 -4.04
C THR A 385 -26.79 21.16 -5.53
N LEU A 386 -26.21 22.18 -6.17
CA LEU A 386 -26.41 22.42 -7.61
C LEU A 386 -25.81 21.34 -8.50
N LEU A 387 -24.68 20.74 -8.07
CA LEU A 387 -23.99 19.70 -8.83
C LEU A 387 -24.56 18.28 -8.61
N GLU A 388 -25.20 18.04 -7.46
CA GLU A 388 -25.62 16.70 -7.04
C GLU A 388 -26.53 15.97 -8.05
N PRO A 389 -27.51 16.60 -8.74
CA PRO A 389 -28.32 15.91 -9.74
C PRO A 389 -27.52 15.36 -10.92
N ALA A 390 -26.53 16.12 -11.41
CA ALA A 390 -25.63 15.69 -12.49
C ALA A 390 -24.70 14.56 -12.02
N ALA A 391 -24.15 14.71 -10.83
CA ALA A 391 -23.29 13.73 -10.19
C ALA A 391 -24.00 12.39 -9.98
N LYS A 392 -25.20 12.39 -9.37
CA LYS A 392 -26.03 11.18 -9.17
C LYS A 392 -26.42 10.48 -10.47
N LYS A 393 -26.79 11.25 -11.48
CA LYS A 393 -27.12 10.67 -12.80
C LYS A 393 -25.94 9.92 -13.40
N LEU A 394 -24.75 10.51 -13.31
CA LEU A 394 -23.54 9.94 -13.88
C LEU A 394 -23.02 8.76 -13.05
N LYS A 395 -23.13 8.87 -11.71
CA LYS A 395 -22.82 7.75 -10.80
C LYS A 395 -23.71 6.56 -11.10
N LYS A 396 -25.05 6.77 -11.20
CA LYS A 396 -25.97 5.68 -11.55
C LYS A 396 -25.58 5.02 -12.87
N LYS A 397 -25.24 5.83 -13.89
CA LYS A 397 -24.80 5.30 -15.18
C LYS A 397 -23.52 4.46 -15.07
N HIS A 398 -22.55 4.92 -14.27
CA HIS A 398 -21.34 4.17 -13.99
C HIS A 398 -21.65 2.84 -13.28
N ASP A 399 -22.48 2.88 -12.25
CA ASP A 399 -22.86 1.70 -11.48
C ASP A 399 -23.57 0.65 -12.37
N ASP A 400 -24.46 1.12 -13.25
CA ASP A 400 -25.19 0.25 -14.17
C ASP A 400 -24.29 -0.34 -15.28
N MET A 401 -23.33 0.41 -15.80
CA MET A 401 -22.51 0.00 -16.96
C MET A 401 -21.20 -0.68 -16.57
N ILE A 402 -20.58 -0.27 -15.48
CA ILE A 402 -19.23 -0.67 -15.09
C ILE A 402 -19.23 -1.44 -13.77
N GLN A 403 -19.67 -0.85 -12.66
CA GLN A 403 -19.48 -1.43 -11.33
C GLN A 403 -20.18 -2.78 -11.18
N SER A 404 -21.42 -2.91 -11.63
CA SER A 404 -22.18 -4.17 -11.57
C SER A 404 -21.55 -5.25 -12.45
N LEU A 405 -21.04 -4.86 -13.62
CA LEU A 405 -20.38 -5.78 -14.54
C LEU A 405 -19.02 -6.19 -14.01
N ASP A 406 -18.21 -5.23 -13.54
CA ASP A 406 -16.87 -5.53 -13.00
C ASP A 406 -16.97 -6.51 -11.84
N THR A 407 -17.84 -6.26 -10.87
CA THR A 407 -18.05 -7.21 -9.76
C THR A 407 -18.36 -8.60 -10.26
N SER A 408 -19.32 -8.76 -11.17
CA SER A 408 -19.76 -10.07 -11.65
C SER A 408 -18.76 -10.72 -12.61
N ALA A 409 -18.10 -9.95 -13.46
CA ALA A 409 -17.16 -10.47 -14.46
C ALA A 409 -15.82 -10.84 -13.84
N LEU A 410 -15.25 -9.97 -12.98
CA LEU A 410 -13.99 -10.25 -12.31
C LEU A 410 -14.11 -11.42 -11.32
N GLU A 411 -15.27 -11.53 -10.63
CA GLU A 411 -15.57 -12.73 -9.83
C GLU A 411 -15.55 -14.00 -10.67
N LYS A 412 -16.20 -13.99 -11.83
CA LYS A 412 -16.20 -15.16 -12.73
C LYS A 412 -14.80 -15.48 -13.26
N ILE A 413 -14.05 -14.46 -13.68
CA ILE A 413 -12.67 -14.65 -14.16
C ILE A 413 -11.79 -15.24 -13.05
N ALA A 414 -11.88 -14.73 -11.83
CA ALA A 414 -11.13 -15.26 -10.70
C ALA A 414 -11.54 -16.69 -10.33
N GLN A 415 -12.84 -17.01 -10.39
CA GLN A 415 -13.34 -18.37 -10.19
C GLN A 415 -12.87 -19.32 -11.30
N TYR A 416 -12.81 -18.85 -12.56
CA TYR A 416 -12.26 -19.64 -13.67
C TYR A 416 -10.78 -19.93 -13.47
N ARG A 417 -10.00 -18.92 -13.03
CA ARG A 417 -8.59 -19.10 -12.68
C ARG A 417 -8.45 -20.15 -11.57
N PHE A 418 -9.20 -20.02 -10.49
CA PHE A 418 -9.18 -20.99 -9.40
C PHE A 418 -9.60 -22.41 -9.86
N ARG A 419 -10.61 -22.54 -10.72
CA ARG A 419 -11.03 -23.83 -11.28
C ARG A 419 -9.94 -24.48 -12.13
N LEU A 420 -9.18 -23.68 -12.90
CA LEU A 420 -8.14 -24.18 -13.80
C LEU A 420 -6.82 -24.50 -13.07
N PHE A 421 -6.46 -23.69 -12.08
CA PHE A 421 -5.14 -23.74 -11.46
C PHE A 421 -5.17 -24.16 -9.98
N GLY A 422 -6.31 -24.04 -9.31
CA GLY A 422 -6.47 -24.39 -7.90
C GLY A 422 -5.48 -23.67 -6.99
N ALA A 423 -4.89 -24.41 -6.06
CA ALA A 423 -3.88 -23.91 -5.12
C ALA A 423 -2.49 -23.67 -5.76
N ALA A 424 -2.31 -23.92 -7.05
CA ALA A 424 -1.07 -23.58 -7.75
C ALA A 424 -0.96 -22.08 -8.08
N GLU A 425 -2.01 -21.31 -7.82
CA GLU A 425 -2.08 -19.87 -8.00
C GLU A 425 -2.48 -19.18 -6.68
N TYR A 426 -1.93 -18.02 -6.43
CA TYR A 426 -2.29 -17.19 -5.26
C TYR A 426 -3.52 -16.32 -5.58
N PRO A 427 -4.39 -16.04 -4.58
CA PRO A 427 -5.52 -15.12 -4.74
C PRO A 427 -5.05 -13.65 -4.72
N ASP A 428 -5.86 -12.75 -5.29
CA ASP A 428 -5.67 -11.32 -5.08
C ASP A 428 -5.58 -11.00 -3.57
N ALA A 429 -4.75 -10.03 -3.20
CA ALA A 429 -4.66 -9.53 -1.84
C ALA A 429 -5.97 -8.83 -1.43
N THR A 430 -6.30 -8.91 -0.16
CA THR A 430 -7.58 -8.43 0.41
C THR A 430 -7.43 -7.85 1.81
N SER A 431 -6.29 -7.22 2.11
CA SER A 431 -5.93 -6.71 3.45
C SER A 431 -5.90 -7.81 4.51
N THR A 432 -5.50 -9.02 4.12
CA THR A 432 -5.40 -10.18 5.00
C THR A 432 -3.97 -10.71 5.02
N PRO A 433 -3.58 -11.44 6.10
CA PRO A 433 -2.23 -11.95 6.24
C PRO A 433 -1.74 -12.75 5.03
N ARG A 434 -0.57 -12.37 4.52
CA ARG A 434 0.12 -12.98 3.38
C ARG A 434 1.60 -13.16 3.68
N VAL A 435 2.23 -13.99 2.87
CA VAL A 435 3.67 -14.15 2.86
C VAL A 435 4.17 -14.12 1.42
N GLU A 436 5.20 -13.34 1.19
CA GLU A 436 5.90 -13.16 -0.08
C GLU A 436 7.34 -13.63 0.08
N PHE A 437 7.91 -14.19 -0.96
CA PHE A 437 9.33 -14.51 -0.97
C PHE A 437 10.03 -13.84 -2.14
N GLY A 438 11.32 -13.58 -1.98
CA GLY A 438 12.10 -12.90 -2.98
C GLY A 438 13.60 -12.97 -2.69
N THR A 439 14.33 -12.16 -3.41
CA THR A 439 15.80 -12.09 -3.33
C THR A 439 16.23 -10.64 -3.11
N VAL A 440 17.19 -10.41 -2.25
CA VAL A 440 17.85 -9.11 -2.08
C VAL A 440 18.62 -8.80 -3.35
N LYS A 441 18.20 -7.79 -4.11
CA LYS A 441 18.75 -7.54 -5.44
C LYS A 441 18.53 -6.11 -5.89
N GLY A 442 19.62 -5.47 -6.34
CA GLY A 442 19.55 -4.23 -7.09
C GLY A 442 18.79 -4.38 -8.42
N TYR A 443 18.66 -3.34 -9.19
CA TYR A 443 17.97 -3.36 -10.48
C TYR A 443 18.60 -2.37 -11.46
N VAL A 444 18.19 -2.44 -12.72
CA VAL A 444 18.51 -1.42 -13.71
C VAL A 444 17.27 -0.56 -13.90
N ASP A 445 17.41 0.74 -13.68
CA ASP A 445 16.31 1.68 -13.86
C ASP A 445 15.96 1.89 -15.34
N ARG A 446 14.93 2.68 -15.61
CA ARG A 446 14.46 2.97 -16.98
C ARG A 446 15.43 3.79 -17.81
N ALA A 447 16.38 4.48 -17.18
CA ALA A 447 17.46 5.19 -17.84
C ALA A 447 18.65 4.29 -18.17
N GLY A 448 18.59 2.99 -17.79
CA GLY A 448 19.67 2.04 -17.96
C GLY A 448 20.77 2.13 -16.90
N VAL A 449 20.50 2.83 -15.79
CA VAL A 449 21.43 2.99 -14.67
C VAL A 449 21.28 1.83 -13.68
N ALA A 450 22.40 1.21 -13.32
CA ALA A 450 22.42 0.19 -12.28
C ALA A 450 22.18 0.81 -10.91
N VAL A 451 21.16 0.37 -10.22
CA VAL A 451 20.77 0.80 -8.87
C VAL A 451 21.19 -0.30 -7.88
N PRO A 452 22.04 0.01 -6.89
CA PRO A 452 22.51 -0.99 -5.93
C PRO A 452 21.40 -1.51 -5.03
N PHE A 453 21.59 -2.68 -4.45
CA PHE A 453 20.61 -3.28 -3.53
C PHE A 453 20.49 -2.54 -2.20
N ALA A 454 21.54 -1.84 -1.74
CA ALA A 454 21.56 -1.16 -0.45
C ALA A 454 21.89 0.33 -0.55
N ALA A 455 21.20 1.11 0.26
CA ALA A 455 21.49 2.50 0.58
C ALA A 455 22.11 2.56 1.98
N THR A 456 23.23 3.27 2.15
CA THR A 456 24.01 3.30 3.40
C THR A 456 23.93 4.64 4.13
N PHE A 457 24.34 4.71 5.38
CA PHE A 457 24.47 5.97 6.12
C PHE A 457 25.36 6.99 5.39
N SER A 458 26.38 6.54 4.64
CA SER A 458 27.19 7.44 3.81
C SER A 458 26.33 8.23 2.82
N GLY A 459 25.38 7.57 2.16
CA GLY A 459 24.45 8.20 1.22
C GLY A 459 23.48 9.16 1.89
N LEU A 460 22.98 8.82 3.10
CA LEU A 460 22.17 9.74 3.90
C LEU A 460 22.93 11.07 4.13
N PHE A 461 24.16 10.98 4.67
CA PHE A 461 24.95 12.17 4.96
C PHE A 461 25.43 12.92 3.72
N TYR A 462 25.62 12.23 2.59
CA TYR A 462 25.93 12.89 1.31
C TYR A 462 24.76 13.74 0.81
N ARG A 463 23.52 13.28 1.01
CA ARG A 463 22.31 14.01 0.60
C ARG A 463 21.83 15.03 1.64
N ALA A 464 22.29 14.91 2.88
CA ALA A 464 21.87 15.78 3.96
C ALA A 464 22.28 17.24 3.70
N ASN A 465 21.38 18.16 4.06
CA ASN A 465 21.62 19.59 4.02
C ASN A 465 21.07 20.27 5.29
N ASP A 466 21.29 21.59 5.42
CA ASP A 466 20.95 22.32 6.65
C ASP A 466 19.45 22.63 6.77
N ALA A 467 18.67 22.48 5.71
CA ALA A 467 17.25 22.85 5.71
C ALA A 467 16.43 22.03 4.70
N GLY A 468 15.11 22.05 4.89
CA GLY A 468 14.16 21.44 3.96
C GLY A 468 14.05 19.92 4.11
N PRO A 469 13.63 19.21 3.04
CA PRO A 469 13.28 17.79 3.13
C PRO A 469 14.47 16.85 3.38
N TYR A 470 15.69 17.31 3.15
CA TYR A 470 16.93 16.56 3.34
C TYR A 470 17.72 16.99 4.59
N SER A 471 17.12 17.77 5.47
CA SER A 471 17.76 18.11 6.74
C SER A 471 17.73 16.91 7.69
N VAL A 472 18.73 16.81 8.56
CA VAL A 472 18.81 15.79 9.61
C VAL A 472 18.96 16.46 10.98
N PRO A 473 18.43 15.85 12.06
CA PRO A 473 18.58 16.37 13.40
C PRO A 473 20.04 16.48 13.83
N LYS A 474 20.35 17.43 14.74
CA LYS A 474 21.71 17.65 15.23
C LYS A 474 22.37 16.38 15.79
N GLN A 475 21.63 15.54 16.50
CA GLN A 475 22.16 14.28 17.06
C GLN A 475 22.69 13.34 15.98
N TRP A 476 22.13 13.33 14.77
CA TRP A 476 22.62 12.56 13.64
C TRP A 476 23.94 13.12 13.09
N ILE A 477 24.06 14.45 13.03
CA ILE A 477 25.31 15.12 12.64
C ILE A 477 26.41 14.81 13.64
N ASP A 478 26.09 14.91 14.94
CA ASP A 478 27.06 14.62 16.03
C ASP A 478 27.50 13.13 16.02
N ALA A 479 26.60 12.22 15.69
CA ALA A 479 26.88 10.79 15.62
C ALA A 479 27.64 10.35 14.37
N ARG A 480 27.76 11.19 13.34
CA ARG A 480 28.36 10.84 12.04
C ARG A 480 29.76 10.23 12.16
N THR A 481 30.56 10.66 13.13
CA THR A 481 31.95 10.19 13.32
C THR A 481 32.05 8.84 14.03
N ILE A 482 30.98 8.38 14.69
CA ILE A 482 30.93 7.12 15.44
C ILE A 482 30.07 6.05 14.74
N LEU A 483 29.22 6.47 13.79
CA LEU A 483 28.45 5.57 12.94
C LEU A 483 29.36 4.83 11.96
N ASN A 484 29.09 3.56 11.73
CA ASN A 484 29.67 2.85 10.61
C ASN A 484 28.94 3.24 9.32
N VAL A 485 29.50 4.21 8.60
CA VAL A 485 28.82 4.86 7.45
C VAL A 485 28.59 3.93 6.25
N VAL A 486 29.21 2.74 6.21
CA VAL A 486 28.98 1.72 5.17
C VAL A 486 27.88 0.72 5.54
N THR A 487 27.38 0.76 6.76
CA THR A 487 26.24 -0.07 7.16
C THR A 487 25.02 0.28 6.31
N PRO A 488 24.31 -0.71 5.74
CA PRO A 488 23.03 -0.50 5.07
C PRO A 488 22.02 0.16 6.02
N LEU A 489 21.43 1.25 5.58
CA LEU A 489 20.27 1.88 6.22
C LEU A 489 18.98 1.31 5.62
N ASP A 490 18.92 1.26 4.29
CA ASP A 490 17.82 0.65 3.55
C ASP A 490 18.34 -0.32 2.49
N PHE A 491 17.51 -1.28 2.12
CA PHE A 491 17.79 -2.22 1.04
C PHE A 491 16.54 -2.56 0.24
N VAL A 492 16.71 -3.21 -0.90
CA VAL A 492 15.59 -3.63 -1.75
C VAL A 492 15.60 -5.13 -2.01
N SER A 493 14.40 -5.68 -2.17
CA SER A 493 14.19 -7.08 -2.56
C SER A 493 13.15 -7.20 -3.68
N THR A 494 13.12 -8.38 -4.31
CA THR A 494 12.12 -8.76 -5.30
C THR A 494 10.82 -9.30 -4.67
N CYS A 495 10.61 -9.20 -3.35
CA CYS A 495 9.33 -9.56 -2.74
C CYS A 495 8.19 -8.77 -3.38
N ASP A 496 7.08 -9.44 -3.61
CA ASP A 496 5.88 -8.89 -4.23
C ASP A 496 5.10 -8.04 -3.22
N ILE A 497 5.55 -6.80 -3.00
CA ILE A 497 5.07 -5.89 -1.94
C ILE A 497 4.02 -4.92 -2.50
N GLY A 498 2.99 -4.65 -1.70
CA GLY A 498 1.96 -3.66 -1.98
C GLY A 498 1.66 -2.73 -0.81
N GLY A 499 0.73 -1.78 -0.99
CA GLY A 499 0.20 -1.01 0.12
C GLY A 499 -0.38 -1.96 1.19
N GLY A 500 -0.24 -1.64 2.48
CA GLY A 500 -0.65 -2.51 3.59
C GLY A 500 0.47 -3.44 4.09
N ASP A 501 1.50 -3.71 3.27
CA ASP A 501 2.71 -4.44 3.70
C ASP A 501 3.67 -3.57 4.51
N TYR A 502 3.43 -2.29 4.60
CA TYR A 502 4.28 -1.41 5.41
C TYR A 502 4.29 -1.87 6.87
N GLY A 503 5.49 -1.97 7.45
CA GLY A 503 5.74 -2.58 8.75
C GLY A 503 5.98 -4.09 8.71
N SER A 504 5.81 -4.76 7.57
CA SER A 504 6.07 -6.20 7.43
C SER A 504 7.51 -6.54 7.77
N PRO A 505 7.75 -7.56 8.63
CA PRO A 505 9.08 -8.11 8.82
C PRO A 505 9.60 -8.74 7.53
N VAL A 506 10.87 -8.54 7.28
CA VAL A 506 11.63 -9.26 6.25
C VAL A 506 12.61 -10.17 6.94
N VAL A 507 12.52 -11.48 6.67
CA VAL A 507 13.34 -12.52 7.33
C VAL A 507 14.20 -13.27 6.34
N ASN A 508 15.39 -13.72 6.80
CA ASN A 508 16.26 -14.61 6.05
C ASN A 508 15.84 -16.10 6.17
N ARG A 509 16.59 -17.01 5.55
CA ARG A 509 16.33 -18.46 5.63
C ARG A 509 16.47 -19.06 7.04
N ALA A 510 17.13 -18.38 7.96
CA ALA A 510 17.24 -18.81 9.35
C ALA A 510 16.04 -18.31 10.20
N GLY A 511 15.10 -17.56 9.63
CA GLY A 511 13.99 -16.96 10.36
C GLY A 511 14.40 -15.71 11.16
N GLU A 512 15.57 -15.14 10.88
CA GLU A 512 16.03 -13.94 11.54
C GLU A 512 15.55 -12.69 10.78
N LEU A 513 15.17 -11.64 11.52
CA LEU A 513 14.76 -10.36 10.99
C LEU A 513 15.97 -9.64 10.36
N VAL A 514 15.88 -9.36 9.07
CA VAL A 514 16.88 -8.61 8.31
C VAL A 514 16.41 -7.22 7.90
N GLY A 515 15.11 -6.95 8.00
CA GLY A 515 14.55 -5.62 7.73
C GLY A 515 13.07 -5.50 7.96
N VAL A 516 12.56 -4.29 7.71
CA VAL A 516 11.13 -3.93 7.81
C VAL A 516 10.72 -3.19 6.55
N THR A 517 9.68 -3.65 5.88
CA THR A 517 9.13 -3.01 4.68
C THR A 517 8.54 -1.65 5.01
N PHE A 518 8.85 -0.61 4.22
CA PHE A 518 8.25 0.72 4.43
C PHE A 518 7.87 1.46 3.16
N ASP A 519 8.30 1.00 1.97
CA ASP A 519 7.96 1.62 0.69
C ASP A 519 8.11 0.59 -0.45
N GLY A 520 7.79 1.01 -1.66
CA GLY A 520 8.13 0.36 -2.92
C GLY A 520 8.79 1.37 -3.88
N ASN A 521 9.37 0.90 -4.96
CA ASN A 521 9.87 1.80 -6.01
C ASN A 521 8.79 2.09 -7.06
N LEU A 522 9.03 3.06 -7.95
CA LEU A 522 8.09 3.43 -9.02
C LEU A 522 7.75 2.26 -9.95
N GLU A 523 8.71 1.37 -10.14
CA GLU A 523 8.59 0.18 -10.98
C GLU A 523 7.65 -0.87 -10.40
N SER A 524 7.36 -0.84 -9.08
CA SER A 524 6.41 -1.76 -8.43
C SER A 524 4.94 -1.32 -8.55
N LEU A 525 4.65 -0.08 -8.92
CA LEU A 525 3.27 0.41 -9.00
C LEU A 525 2.36 -0.36 -9.97
N PRO A 526 2.84 -0.87 -11.12
CA PRO A 526 2.05 -1.73 -12.00
C PRO A 526 1.76 -3.12 -11.44
N ASP A 527 2.47 -3.56 -10.38
CA ASP A 527 2.31 -4.89 -9.76
C ASP A 527 0.92 -5.09 -9.16
N THR A 528 0.19 -4.01 -8.90
CA THR A 528 -1.25 -4.08 -8.62
C THR A 528 -2.00 -4.92 -9.68
N TYR A 529 -1.58 -4.88 -10.94
CA TYR A 529 -2.21 -5.56 -12.07
C TYR A 529 -1.46 -6.79 -12.55
N LEU A 530 -0.15 -6.72 -12.55
CA LEU A 530 0.75 -7.81 -12.98
C LEU A 530 2.14 -7.57 -12.40
N TYR A 531 2.60 -8.52 -11.58
CA TYR A 531 3.94 -8.47 -10.99
C TYR A 531 5.06 -8.63 -12.05
N THR A 532 6.16 -7.94 -11.81
CA THR A 532 7.40 -8.10 -12.59
C THR A 532 8.64 -7.93 -11.72
N SER A 533 9.52 -8.94 -11.69
CA SER A 533 10.78 -8.89 -10.96
C SER A 533 11.89 -8.09 -11.67
N GLU A 534 11.65 -7.58 -12.90
CA GLU A 534 12.69 -6.90 -13.68
C GLU A 534 13.13 -5.59 -13.04
N GLY A 535 12.19 -4.75 -12.58
CA GLY A 535 12.48 -3.46 -11.95
C GLY A 535 11.76 -3.24 -10.64
N ALA A 536 10.64 -3.93 -10.40
CA ALA A 536 9.84 -3.78 -9.17
C ALA A 536 10.61 -4.24 -7.94
N ARG A 537 10.58 -3.41 -6.89
CA ARG A 537 11.27 -3.68 -5.63
C ARG A 537 10.44 -3.22 -4.44
N GLY A 538 10.36 -4.09 -3.42
CA GLY A 538 10.05 -3.68 -2.06
C GLY A 538 11.26 -2.96 -1.44
N VAL A 539 11.00 -1.89 -0.70
CA VAL A 539 12.02 -1.09 0.00
C VAL A 539 11.90 -1.34 1.50
N HIS A 540 13.02 -1.66 2.14
CA HIS A 540 13.06 -2.11 3.53
C HIS A 540 14.10 -1.34 4.33
N VAL A 541 13.76 -0.95 5.57
CA VAL A 541 14.76 -0.46 6.55
C VAL A 541 15.58 -1.66 7.02
N ALA A 542 16.89 -1.57 6.91
CA ALA A 542 17.80 -2.68 7.27
C ALA A 542 17.89 -2.87 8.79
N ALA A 543 17.78 -4.10 9.26
CA ALA A 543 17.88 -4.43 10.69
C ALA A 543 19.22 -3.97 11.30
N GLN A 544 20.32 -4.07 10.57
CA GLN A 544 21.64 -3.54 10.99
C GLN A 544 21.61 -2.02 11.15
N GLY A 545 20.98 -1.30 10.22
CA GLY A 545 20.81 0.16 10.29
C GLY A 545 19.98 0.57 11.49
N ILE A 546 18.92 -0.19 11.82
CA ILE A 546 18.10 0.03 13.02
C ILE A 546 18.96 -0.07 14.28
N VAL A 547 19.70 -1.16 14.45
CA VAL A 547 20.53 -1.38 15.65
C VAL A 547 21.62 -0.33 15.76
N GLU A 548 22.31 -0.01 14.67
CA GLU A 548 23.36 1.02 14.61
C GLU A 548 22.82 2.40 15.03
N ALA A 549 21.64 2.79 14.53
CA ALA A 549 21.00 4.05 14.91
C ALA A 549 20.57 4.06 16.39
N LEU A 550 19.94 2.99 16.87
CA LEU A 550 19.52 2.87 18.28
C LEU A 550 20.70 2.96 19.24
N GLU A 551 21.82 2.32 18.92
CA GLU A 551 23.03 2.33 19.77
C GLU A 551 23.74 3.67 19.75
N LYS A 552 24.02 4.22 18.58
CA LYS A 552 24.98 5.29 18.41
C LYS A 552 24.32 6.68 18.34
N VAL A 553 23.14 6.78 17.75
CA VAL A 553 22.41 8.06 17.66
C VAL A 553 21.51 8.26 18.87
N TYR A 554 20.61 7.31 19.12
CA TYR A 554 19.57 7.45 20.14
C TYR A 554 20.00 6.97 21.53
N LYS A 555 21.11 6.22 21.65
CA LYS A 555 21.63 5.65 22.91
C LYS A 555 20.54 4.88 23.68
N ALA A 556 19.70 4.15 22.95
CA ALA A 556 18.57 3.39 23.46
C ALA A 556 19.03 2.02 24.03
N GLU A 557 19.96 2.03 24.98
CA GLU A 557 20.66 0.84 25.48
C GLU A 557 19.72 -0.26 25.98
N ALA A 558 18.62 0.11 26.68
CA ALA A 558 17.68 -0.89 27.20
C ALA A 558 16.97 -1.62 26.06
N LEU A 559 16.54 -0.89 25.03
CA LEU A 559 15.89 -1.45 23.84
C LEU A 559 16.87 -2.36 23.07
N VAL A 560 18.08 -1.88 22.84
CA VAL A 560 19.13 -2.67 22.15
C VAL A 560 19.47 -3.94 22.91
N ARG A 561 19.59 -3.88 24.25
CA ARG A 561 19.80 -5.09 25.07
C ARG A 561 18.65 -6.09 24.90
N GLU A 562 17.40 -5.65 24.91
CA GLU A 562 16.24 -6.53 24.70
C GLU A 562 16.31 -7.21 23.33
N LEU A 563 16.63 -6.47 22.26
CA LEU A 563 16.75 -7.01 20.90
C LEU A 563 17.89 -8.04 20.76
N LYS A 564 19.03 -7.81 21.44
CA LYS A 564 20.22 -8.68 21.36
C LYS A 564 20.18 -9.88 22.32
N SER A 565 19.49 -9.76 23.48
CA SER A 565 19.50 -10.80 24.53
C SER A 565 18.36 -11.80 24.41
N SER A 566 17.43 -11.62 23.48
CA SER A 566 16.28 -12.51 23.29
C SER A 566 16.77 -13.94 22.95
N PRO A 567 16.46 -14.98 23.75
CA PRO A 567 16.84 -16.37 23.50
C PRO A 567 16.24 -16.87 22.17
N GLN A 568 16.64 -18.04 21.66
CA GLN A 568 15.96 -18.59 20.48
C GLN A 568 14.49 -18.87 20.78
N PRO A 569 13.54 -18.55 19.87
CA PRO A 569 12.17 -19.01 20.02
C PRO A 569 12.16 -20.53 20.24
N VAL A 570 11.37 -20.98 21.21
CA VAL A 570 11.25 -22.40 21.49
C VAL A 570 10.58 -23.03 20.28
N ALA A 571 11.26 -23.95 19.58
CA ALA A 571 10.59 -24.84 18.65
C ALA A 571 9.49 -25.55 19.43
N SER A 572 8.23 -25.41 18.99
CA SER A 572 7.12 -26.08 19.66
C SER A 572 7.40 -27.58 19.71
N SER A 573 7.70 -28.10 20.90
CA SER A 573 7.64 -29.52 21.13
C SER A 573 6.18 -29.93 20.87
N GLN A 574 5.96 -30.73 19.86
CA GLN A 574 4.70 -31.43 19.68
C GLN A 574 4.51 -32.36 20.89
N ASP A 575 3.51 -32.08 21.73
CA ASP A 575 2.81 -33.07 22.53
C ASP A 575 1.42 -33.28 21.93
#